data_8a5d3aa0ee48b86a0065e0499784e027
#
_entry.id   8a5d3aa0ee48b86a0065e0499784e027
#
_cell.length_a   1.000
_cell.length_b   1.000
_cell.length_c   1.000
_cell.angle_alpha   90.00
_cell.angle_beta   90.00
_cell.angle_gamma   90.00
#
_symmetry.space_group_name_H-M   'P 1'
#
loop_
_entity.id
_entity.type
_entity.pdbx_description
1 polymer ?
#
loop_
_entity_poly.entity_id
_entity_poly.type
_entity_poly.pdbx_seq_one_letter_code
_entity_poly.pdbx_strand_id
1 'polypeptide(L)'
;MKRVITFLSLVLASPALAAPVAIGFAPPTGEDLLYRIEQHRPVDGRDSLFRADRILRFEKAGDGYILHVTLRSLDSDAPGAGADAYRAALSPLIGVGHRFRLDVHGKIVGLDNVDDVRATMEKALNAMIAKAPEGSAGQRTAKNVLTLLDGLTPEGRLALLSGEVQPLLLFVDSEVDDARPRGVRTMAGPPLGRAVAVQGESTVAAHDGNRLTLQEDLQGEGAHVAMRYTVSAQTGLVDAQERTLTLGAQTLTEKRSLTVSSK
;
A
#
# COMPACT_ATOMS: atom_id res chain seq x y z
N MET A 1 62.82 24.88 -42.25
CA MET A 1 61.45 25.17 -41.70
C MET A 1 60.76 23.84 -41.43
N LYS A 2 60.75 23.38 -40.18
CA LYS A 2 60.06 22.13 -39.76
C LYS A 2 58.66 22.49 -39.24
N ARG A 3 57.61 21.99 -39.90
CA ARG A 3 56.22 22.14 -39.45
C ARG A 3 55.90 21.03 -38.45
N VAL A 4 55.59 21.41 -37.21
CA VAL A 4 55.06 20.51 -36.18
C VAL A 4 53.56 20.48 -36.33
N ILE A 5 52.98 19.32 -36.65
CA ILE A 5 51.52 19.09 -36.70
C ILE A 5 51.14 18.52 -35.35
N THR A 6 50.44 19.32 -34.54
CA THR A 6 49.88 18.88 -33.25
C THR A 6 48.55 18.21 -33.51
N PHE A 7 48.46 16.91 -33.28
CA PHE A 7 47.19 16.16 -33.30
C PHE A 7 46.43 16.41 -31.99
N LEU A 8 45.33 17.08 -32.08
CA LEU A 8 44.38 17.26 -30.95
C LEU A 8 43.46 16.02 -30.89
N SER A 9 43.73 15.11 -29.96
CA SER A 9 42.86 13.94 -29.73
C SER A 9 41.60 14.36 -28.97
N LEU A 10 40.47 14.39 -29.65
CA LEU A 10 39.13 14.62 -29.06
C LEU A 10 38.70 13.32 -28.33
N VAL A 11 38.79 13.30 -27.02
CA VAL A 11 38.22 12.20 -26.20
C VAL A 11 36.71 12.41 -26.16
N LEU A 12 35.96 11.63 -26.92
CA LEU A 12 34.52 11.51 -26.84
C LEU A 12 34.19 10.72 -25.56
N ALA A 13 33.81 11.41 -24.47
CA ALA A 13 33.22 10.78 -23.30
C ALA A 13 31.85 10.22 -23.72
N SER A 14 31.74 8.90 -23.86
CA SER A 14 30.45 8.23 -24.01
C SER A 14 29.66 8.44 -22.71
N PRO A 15 28.38 8.88 -22.79
CA PRO A 15 27.52 8.92 -21.60
C PRO A 15 27.42 7.49 -21.05
N ALA A 16 27.87 7.28 -19.83
CA ALA A 16 27.61 6.03 -19.11
C ALA A 16 26.09 5.94 -18.94
N LEU A 17 25.44 5.02 -19.64
CA LEU A 17 24.06 4.66 -19.38
C LEU A 17 24.04 4.11 -17.95
N ALA A 18 23.29 4.75 -17.05
CA ALA A 18 23.07 4.25 -15.72
C ALA A 18 22.44 2.85 -15.81
N ALA A 19 23.01 1.87 -15.10
CA ALA A 19 22.44 0.52 -15.07
C ALA A 19 21.13 0.56 -14.25
N PRO A 20 20.12 -0.25 -14.61
CA PRO A 20 18.92 -0.38 -13.80
C PRO A 20 19.24 -0.76 -12.36
N VAL A 21 18.51 -0.19 -11.41
CA VAL A 21 18.65 -0.50 -9.98
C VAL A 21 17.79 -1.71 -9.65
N ALA A 22 18.45 -2.80 -9.23
CA ALA A 22 17.73 -3.98 -8.74
C ALA A 22 17.22 -3.74 -7.32
N ILE A 23 15.96 -4.04 -7.09
CA ILE A 23 15.28 -3.96 -5.79
C ILE A 23 15.06 -5.39 -5.30
N GLY A 24 15.89 -5.86 -4.37
CA GLY A 24 15.76 -7.19 -3.79
C GLY A 24 14.61 -7.28 -2.77
N PHE A 25 14.53 -8.45 -2.09
CA PHE A 25 13.63 -8.63 -0.95
C PHE A 25 14.41 -9.19 0.24
N ALA A 26 14.72 -8.32 1.19
CA ALA A 26 15.42 -8.67 2.43
C ALA A 26 14.84 -7.87 3.61
N PRO A 27 13.58 -8.14 4.01
CA PRO A 27 12.92 -7.37 5.06
C PRO A 27 13.62 -7.57 6.41
N PRO A 28 13.60 -6.55 7.30
CA PRO A 28 14.13 -6.69 8.64
C PRO A 28 13.32 -7.73 9.41
N THR A 29 14.00 -8.71 10.00
CA THR A 29 13.35 -9.81 10.73
C THR A 29 13.46 -9.62 12.24
N GLY A 30 12.42 -10.05 12.96
CA GLY A 30 12.42 -10.11 14.42
C GLY A 30 12.13 -8.79 15.13
N GLU A 31 11.93 -7.69 14.41
CA GLU A 31 11.55 -6.40 14.98
C GLU A 31 10.13 -5.99 14.59
N ASP A 32 9.50 -5.21 15.46
CA ASP A 32 8.16 -4.68 15.22
C ASP A 32 8.27 -3.38 14.43
N LEU A 33 7.51 -3.32 13.34
CA LEU A 33 7.40 -2.16 12.48
C LEU A 33 6.00 -1.55 12.63
N LEU A 34 5.93 -0.22 12.74
CA LEU A 34 4.68 0.52 12.69
C LEU A 34 4.37 0.89 11.23
N TYR A 35 3.27 0.36 10.71
CA TYR A 35 2.72 0.74 9.41
C TYR A 35 1.47 1.57 9.61
N ARG A 36 1.57 2.85 9.28
CA ARG A 36 0.50 3.84 9.41
C ARG A 36 -0.11 4.15 8.06
N ILE A 37 -1.43 4.16 8.00
CA ILE A 37 -2.21 4.60 6.84
C ILE A 37 -3.07 5.78 7.28
N GLU A 38 -2.91 6.92 6.61
CA GLU A 38 -3.69 8.14 6.82
C GLU A 38 -4.39 8.51 5.52
N GLN A 39 -5.69 8.71 5.58
CA GLN A 39 -6.50 9.14 4.44
C GLN A 39 -7.23 10.43 4.78
N HIS A 40 -7.14 11.40 3.89
CA HIS A 40 -7.96 12.60 3.94
C HIS A 40 -8.99 12.54 2.81
N ARG A 41 -10.24 12.73 3.16
CA ARG A 41 -11.34 12.76 2.20
C ARG A 41 -12.49 13.63 2.71
N PRO A 42 -13.26 14.25 1.81
CA PRO A 42 -14.41 15.04 2.22
C PRO A 42 -15.51 14.15 2.80
N VAL A 43 -16.01 14.52 3.98
CA VAL A 43 -17.19 13.97 4.63
C VAL A 43 -18.09 15.14 5.03
N ASP A 44 -19.30 15.19 4.52
CA ASP A 44 -20.28 16.27 4.74
C ASP A 44 -19.66 17.67 4.46
N GLY A 45 -18.86 17.79 3.38
CA GLY A 45 -18.22 19.03 2.95
C GLY A 45 -17.00 19.45 3.76
N ARG A 46 -16.59 18.66 4.75
CA ARG A 46 -15.39 18.89 5.57
C ARG A 46 -14.31 17.87 5.21
N ASP A 47 -13.06 18.35 5.02
CA ASP A 47 -11.91 17.44 4.93
C ASP A 47 -11.72 16.72 6.27
N SER A 48 -11.67 15.38 6.20
CA SER A 48 -11.65 14.52 7.39
C SER A 48 -10.56 13.48 7.30
N LEU A 49 -9.84 13.32 8.41
CA LEU A 49 -8.78 12.34 8.58
C LEU A 49 -9.36 10.98 9.03
N PHE A 50 -8.84 9.93 8.41
CA PHE A 50 -9.02 8.53 8.80
C PHE A 50 -7.65 7.89 8.94
N ARG A 51 -7.32 7.37 10.13
CA ARG A 51 -6.02 6.78 10.43
C ARG A 51 -6.17 5.34 10.92
N ALA A 52 -5.29 4.47 10.45
CA ALA A 52 -5.15 3.10 10.93
C ALA A 52 -3.67 2.79 11.16
N ASP A 53 -3.34 2.33 12.35
CA ASP A 53 -2.00 1.88 12.74
C ASP A 53 -1.96 0.36 12.81
N ARG A 54 -0.96 -0.25 12.18
CA ARG A 54 -0.71 -1.70 12.21
C ARG A 54 0.69 -1.98 12.71
N ILE A 55 0.83 -3.06 13.46
CA ILE A 55 2.14 -3.62 13.79
C ILE A 55 2.41 -4.74 12.80
N LEU A 56 3.57 -4.66 12.17
CA LEU A 56 4.10 -5.63 11.23
C LEU A 56 5.37 -6.25 11.80
N ARG A 57 5.56 -7.56 11.56
CA ARG A 57 6.78 -8.26 11.91
C ARG A 57 7.08 -9.32 10.86
N PHE A 58 8.29 -9.30 10.32
CA PHE A 58 8.75 -10.35 9.41
C PHE A 58 9.53 -11.40 10.19
N GLU A 59 9.28 -12.67 9.88
CA GLU A 59 10.00 -13.81 10.40
C GLU A 59 10.46 -14.70 9.25
N LYS A 60 11.71 -15.19 9.31
CA LYS A 60 12.21 -16.13 8.30
C LYS A 60 11.48 -17.47 8.45
N ALA A 61 10.99 -18.03 7.34
CA ALA A 61 10.28 -19.30 7.32
C ALA A 61 10.65 -20.10 6.06
N GLY A 62 11.51 -21.12 6.22
CA GLY A 62 12.10 -21.83 5.09
C GLY A 62 12.87 -20.89 4.16
N ASP A 63 12.57 -20.94 2.86
CA ASP A 63 13.18 -20.06 1.87
C ASP A 63 12.52 -18.67 1.81
N GLY A 64 11.28 -18.54 2.34
CA GLY A 64 10.50 -17.30 2.33
C GLY A 64 10.38 -16.66 3.71
N TYR A 65 9.23 -16.02 3.95
CA TYR A 65 8.95 -15.28 5.18
C TYR A 65 7.49 -15.46 5.62
N ILE A 66 7.24 -15.27 6.92
CA ILE A 66 5.91 -15.00 7.46
C ILE A 66 5.85 -13.51 7.81
N LEU A 67 4.86 -12.81 7.28
CA LEU A 67 4.53 -11.45 7.67
C LEU A 67 3.34 -11.48 8.64
N HIS A 68 3.62 -11.18 9.90
CA HIS A 68 2.60 -10.94 10.92
C HIS A 68 2.08 -9.51 10.77
N VAL A 69 0.76 -9.35 10.74
CA VAL A 69 0.09 -8.05 10.63
C VAL A 69 -1.03 -7.98 11.65
N THR A 70 -1.02 -6.96 12.50
CA THR A 70 -2.07 -6.73 13.48
C THR A 70 -2.53 -5.28 13.44
N LEU A 71 -3.81 -5.03 13.20
CA LEU A 71 -4.40 -3.70 13.34
C LEU A 71 -4.40 -3.32 14.82
N ARG A 72 -3.67 -2.26 15.17
CA ARG A 72 -3.48 -1.79 16.55
C ARG A 72 -4.52 -0.78 16.96
N SER A 73 -4.77 0.22 16.11
CA SER A 73 -5.67 1.33 16.43
C SER A 73 -6.29 1.95 15.20
N LEU A 74 -7.43 2.60 15.43
CA LEU A 74 -8.16 3.40 14.47
C LEU A 74 -8.43 4.77 15.09
N ASP A 75 -8.30 5.83 14.28
CA ASP A 75 -8.62 7.19 14.66
C ASP A 75 -9.29 7.92 13.51
N SER A 76 -10.18 8.86 13.81
CA SER A 76 -10.82 9.72 12.81
C SER A 76 -11.41 10.96 13.46
N ASP A 77 -11.26 12.10 12.81
CA ASP A 77 -11.90 13.37 13.15
C ASP A 77 -13.17 13.66 12.32
N ALA A 78 -13.59 12.68 11.50
CA ALA A 78 -14.80 12.82 10.69
C ALA A 78 -16.05 13.02 11.55
N PRO A 79 -17.04 13.81 11.08
CA PRO A 79 -18.29 13.96 11.81
C PRO A 79 -19.06 12.63 11.90
N GLY A 80 -19.71 12.42 13.04
CA GLY A 80 -20.61 11.33 13.44
C GLY A 80 -20.65 10.10 12.53
N ALA A 81 -21.55 10.13 11.55
CA ALA A 81 -21.81 8.97 10.69
C ALA A 81 -20.57 8.49 9.89
N GLY A 82 -19.66 9.40 9.50
CA GLY A 82 -18.45 9.05 8.76
C GLY A 82 -17.44 8.29 9.65
N ALA A 83 -17.18 8.78 10.87
CA ALA A 83 -16.33 8.10 11.84
C ALA A 83 -16.93 6.75 12.28
N ASP A 84 -18.26 6.71 12.50
CA ASP A 84 -18.94 5.50 12.93
C ASP A 84 -18.90 4.41 11.86
N ALA A 85 -19.08 4.76 10.58
CA ALA A 85 -18.98 3.83 9.47
C ALA A 85 -17.55 3.28 9.34
N TYR A 86 -16.52 4.13 9.50
CA TYR A 86 -15.12 3.74 9.47
C TYR A 86 -14.77 2.76 10.62
N ARG A 87 -15.18 3.10 11.84
CA ARG A 87 -14.98 2.22 13.01
C ARG A 87 -15.75 0.92 12.85
N ALA A 88 -17.00 0.97 12.39
CA ALA A 88 -17.80 -0.23 12.17
C ALA A 88 -17.19 -1.20 11.16
N ALA A 89 -16.54 -0.67 10.12
CA ALA A 89 -15.89 -1.50 9.10
C ALA A 89 -14.61 -2.18 9.60
N LEU A 90 -13.80 -1.51 10.42
CA LEU A 90 -12.45 -1.97 10.75
C LEU A 90 -12.27 -2.42 12.20
N SER A 91 -13.12 -2.01 13.17
CA SER A 91 -12.96 -2.41 14.56
C SER A 91 -13.01 -3.93 14.80
N PRO A 92 -13.72 -4.75 13.99
CA PRO A 92 -13.65 -6.21 14.11
C PRO A 92 -12.26 -6.79 13.87
N LEU A 93 -11.37 -6.03 13.21
CA LEU A 93 -10.00 -6.43 12.91
C LEU A 93 -8.98 -6.01 13.96
N ILE A 94 -9.35 -5.14 14.92
CA ILE A 94 -8.42 -4.69 15.97
C ILE A 94 -7.97 -5.88 16.81
N GLY A 95 -6.64 -6.07 16.91
CA GLY A 95 -6.03 -7.18 17.65
C GLY A 95 -6.06 -8.52 16.92
N VAL A 96 -6.70 -8.62 15.75
CA VAL A 96 -6.70 -9.85 14.95
C VAL A 96 -5.38 -9.96 14.20
N GLY A 97 -4.57 -10.95 14.58
CA GLY A 97 -3.29 -11.20 13.90
C GLY A 97 -3.50 -11.97 12.61
N HIS A 98 -2.94 -11.46 11.51
CA HIS A 98 -2.86 -12.14 10.23
C HIS A 98 -1.45 -12.67 10.02
N ARG A 99 -1.29 -13.90 9.52
CA ARG A 99 -0.01 -14.51 9.20
C ARG A 99 0.08 -14.78 7.70
N PHE A 100 0.56 -13.80 6.95
CA PHE A 100 0.76 -13.92 5.51
C PHE A 100 2.04 -14.68 5.23
N ARG A 101 1.97 -15.72 4.40
CA ARG A 101 3.12 -16.42 3.88
C ARG A 101 3.60 -15.72 2.61
N LEU A 102 4.90 -15.37 2.60
CA LEU A 102 5.58 -14.78 1.45
C LEU A 102 6.62 -15.75 0.92
N ASP A 103 6.77 -15.81 -0.40
CA ASP A 103 7.87 -16.53 -1.02
C ASP A 103 9.20 -15.74 -0.90
N VAL A 104 10.27 -16.28 -1.47
CA VAL A 104 11.61 -15.68 -1.46
C VAL A 104 11.64 -14.33 -2.20
N HIS A 105 10.71 -14.10 -3.11
CA HIS A 105 10.56 -12.88 -3.90
C HIS A 105 9.62 -11.85 -3.25
N GLY A 106 9.12 -12.09 -2.03
CA GLY A 106 8.22 -11.19 -1.31
C GLY A 106 6.76 -11.21 -1.79
N LYS A 107 6.40 -12.15 -2.66
CA LYS A 107 5.01 -12.31 -3.11
C LYS A 107 4.19 -12.99 -2.01
N ILE A 108 3.03 -12.43 -1.68
CA ILE A 108 2.07 -13.06 -0.76
C ILE A 108 1.45 -14.27 -1.47
N VAL A 109 1.71 -15.46 -0.93
CA VAL A 109 1.26 -16.75 -1.48
C VAL A 109 0.19 -17.43 -0.65
N GLY A 110 -0.11 -16.92 0.56
CA GLY A 110 -1.14 -17.49 1.43
C GLY A 110 -1.36 -16.70 2.71
N LEU A 111 -2.40 -17.09 3.44
CA LEU A 111 -2.71 -16.65 4.80
C LEU A 111 -2.85 -17.91 5.66
N ASP A 112 -1.86 -18.19 6.52
CA ASP A 112 -1.73 -19.46 7.24
C ASP A 112 -2.83 -19.68 8.30
N ASN A 113 -3.41 -18.59 8.80
CA ASN A 113 -4.46 -18.65 9.82
C ASN A 113 -5.81 -18.09 9.33
N VAL A 114 -6.15 -18.34 8.06
CA VAL A 114 -7.36 -17.79 7.42
C VAL A 114 -8.63 -18.15 8.17
N ASP A 115 -8.75 -19.38 8.68
CA ASP A 115 -9.96 -19.85 9.38
C ASP A 115 -10.12 -19.17 10.75
N ASP A 116 -9.02 -18.98 11.50
CA ASP A 116 -9.02 -18.27 12.78
C ASP A 116 -9.41 -16.78 12.59
N VAL A 117 -8.84 -16.14 11.57
CA VAL A 117 -9.16 -14.77 11.21
C VAL A 117 -10.65 -14.64 10.85
N ARG A 118 -11.15 -15.53 10.00
CA ARG A 118 -12.55 -15.57 9.60
C ARG A 118 -13.47 -15.74 10.81
N ALA A 119 -13.25 -16.76 11.64
CA ALA A 119 -14.08 -17.03 12.82
C ALA A 119 -14.10 -15.83 13.78
N THR A 120 -12.96 -15.17 13.97
CA THR A 120 -12.85 -13.98 14.82
C THR A 120 -13.65 -12.80 14.24
N MET A 121 -13.53 -12.56 12.95
CA MET A 121 -14.28 -11.51 12.26
C MET A 121 -15.79 -11.77 12.30
N GLU A 122 -16.23 -12.98 11.99
CA GLU A 122 -17.64 -13.38 12.03
C GLU A 122 -18.24 -13.17 13.42
N LYS A 123 -17.51 -13.60 14.47
CA LYS A 123 -17.92 -13.39 15.87
C LYS A 123 -18.08 -11.90 16.20
N ALA A 124 -17.11 -11.08 15.82
CA ALA A 124 -17.15 -9.64 16.10
C ALA A 124 -18.28 -8.93 15.32
N LEU A 125 -18.47 -9.27 14.06
CA LEU A 125 -19.55 -8.71 13.22
C LEU A 125 -20.93 -9.11 13.74
N ASN A 126 -21.14 -10.38 14.14
CA ASN A 126 -22.38 -10.84 14.74
C ASN A 126 -22.68 -10.11 16.06
N ALA A 127 -21.66 -9.90 16.91
CA ALA A 127 -21.82 -9.11 18.13
C ALA A 127 -22.19 -7.65 17.85
N MET A 128 -21.66 -7.03 16.78
CA MET A 128 -22.05 -5.69 16.34
C MET A 128 -23.49 -5.66 15.85
N ILE A 129 -23.92 -6.64 15.05
CA ILE A 129 -25.30 -6.74 14.54
C ILE A 129 -26.30 -6.87 15.72
N ALA A 130 -25.96 -7.67 16.72
CA ALA A 130 -26.81 -7.88 17.88
C ALA A 130 -26.96 -6.64 18.79
N LYS A 131 -25.92 -5.80 18.87
CA LYS A 131 -25.90 -4.59 19.71
C LYS A 131 -26.44 -3.35 18.99
N ALA A 132 -26.38 -3.30 17.67
CA ALA A 132 -26.80 -2.13 16.92
C ALA A 132 -28.32 -2.03 16.85
N PRO A 133 -28.89 -0.80 16.87
CA PRO A 133 -30.30 -0.59 16.64
C PRO A 133 -30.74 -1.19 15.30
N GLU A 134 -31.95 -1.76 15.28
CA GLU A 134 -32.50 -2.36 14.07
C GLU A 134 -32.55 -1.36 12.92
N GLY A 135 -32.09 -1.77 11.72
CA GLY A 135 -32.03 -0.90 10.54
C GLY A 135 -31.02 0.23 10.60
N SER A 136 -30.17 0.32 11.63
CA SER A 136 -29.11 1.33 11.70
C SER A 136 -28.05 1.14 10.61
N ALA A 137 -27.31 2.21 10.29
CA ALA A 137 -26.20 2.16 9.33
C ALA A 137 -25.12 1.14 9.76
N GLY A 138 -24.78 1.09 11.05
CA GLY A 138 -23.81 0.12 11.59
C GLY A 138 -24.25 -1.32 11.42
N GLN A 139 -25.54 -1.63 11.69
CA GLN A 139 -26.09 -2.96 11.48
C GLN A 139 -26.03 -3.38 10.01
N ARG A 140 -26.47 -2.50 9.10
CA ARG A 140 -26.40 -2.77 7.65
C ARG A 140 -24.98 -3.00 7.17
N THR A 141 -24.01 -2.16 7.61
CA THR A 141 -22.61 -2.32 7.26
C THR A 141 -22.07 -3.66 7.71
N ALA A 142 -22.31 -4.06 8.97
CA ALA A 142 -21.84 -5.33 9.50
C ALA A 142 -22.44 -6.53 8.73
N LYS A 143 -23.73 -6.50 8.41
CA LYS A 143 -24.39 -7.52 7.57
C LYS A 143 -23.78 -7.61 6.17
N ASN A 144 -23.51 -6.46 5.53
CA ASN A 144 -22.91 -6.41 4.20
C ASN A 144 -21.48 -6.99 4.19
N VAL A 145 -20.69 -6.70 5.23
CA VAL A 145 -19.32 -7.26 5.37
C VAL A 145 -19.38 -8.78 5.54
N LEU A 146 -20.32 -9.31 6.36
CA LEU A 146 -20.50 -10.77 6.48
C LEU A 146 -20.86 -11.40 5.15
N THR A 147 -21.85 -10.85 4.44
CA THR A 147 -22.28 -11.36 3.13
C THR A 147 -21.11 -11.34 2.13
N LEU A 148 -20.30 -10.27 2.14
CA LEU A 148 -19.10 -10.18 1.30
C LEU A 148 -18.11 -11.31 1.63
N LEU A 149 -17.77 -11.50 2.91
CA LEU A 149 -16.82 -12.52 3.35
C LEU A 149 -17.27 -13.95 2.99
N ASP A 150 -18.58 -14.23 3.12
CA ASP A 150 -19.16 -15.54 2.79
C ASP A 150 -19.17 -15.81 1.28
N GLY A 151 -19.32 -14.77 0.46
CA GLY A 151 -19.35 -14.86 -1.00
C GLY A 151 -17.96 -14.97 -1.66
N LEU A 152 -16.86 -14.71 -0.92
CA LEU A 152 -15.52 -14.73 -1.51
C LEU A 152 -14.94 -16.14 -1.63
N THR A 153 -14.27 -16.40 -2.77
CA THR A 153 -13.37 -17.56 -2.90
C THR A 153 -12.16 -17.44 -1.97
N PRO A 154 -11.40 -18.53 -1.72
CA PRO A 154 -10.16 -18.45 -0.94
C PRO A 154 -9.19 -17.38 -1.46
N GLU A 155 -9.02 -17.29 -2.79
CA GLU A 155 -8.16 -16.30 -3.44
C GLU A 155 -8.71 -14.87 -3.27
N GLY A 156 -10.03 -14.70 -3.38
CA GLY A 156 -10.70 -13.41 -3.16
C GLY A 156 -10.55 -12.93 -1.71
N ARG A 157 -10.61 -13.83 -0.75
CA ARG A 157 -10.35 -13.53 0.66
C ARG A 157 -8.90 -13.13 0.90
N LEU A 158 -7.95 -13.88 0.35
CA LEU A 158 -6.54 -13.53 0.42
C LEU A 158 -6.28 -12.15 -0.18
N ALA A 159 -6.83 -11.86 -1.36
CA ALA A 159 -6.71 -10.56 -2.02
C ALA A 159 -7.30 -9.42 -1.17
N LEU A 160 -8.50 -9.62 -0.59
CA LEU A 160 -9.13 -8.63 0.28
C LEU A 160 -8.29 -8.34 1.53
N LEU A 161 -7.85 -9.39 2.25
CA LEU A 161 -7.13 -9.24 3.52
C LEU A 161 -5.70 -8.73 3.33
N SER A 162 -5.05 -9.06 2.19
CA SER A 162 -3.70 -8.60 1.87
C SER A 162 -3.66 -7.21 1.22
N GLY A 163 -4.79 -6.70 0.72
CA GLY A 163 -4.85 -5.47 -0.09
C GLY A 163 -4.25 -4.24 0.59
N GLU A 164 -4.27 -4.17 1.91
CA GLU A 164 -3.69 -3.04 2.64
C GLU A 164 -2.17 -3.15 2.83
N VAL A 165 -1.59 -4.36 2.77
CA VAL A 165 -0.15 -4.57 2.90
C VAL A 165 0.55 -4.77 1.55
N GLN A 166 -0.19 -5.07 0.48
CA GLN A 166 0.38 -5.18 -0.87
C GLN A 166 1.17 -3.93 -1.32
N PRO A 167 0.72 -2.68 -1.05
CA PRO A 167 1.49 -1.49 -1.41
C PRO A 167 2.87 -1.40 -0.77
N LEU A 168 3.07 -2.02 0.40
CA LEU A 168 4.37 -2.14 1.05
C LEU A 168 5.37 -2.97 0.24
N LEU A 169 4.87 -3.94 -0.54
CA LEU A 169 5.64 -4.93 -1.29
C LEU A 169 5.65 -4.66 -2.81
N LEU A 170 5.22 -3.47 -3.23
CA LEU A 170 4.95 -3.17 -4.64
C LEU A 170 6.17 -3.28 -5.55
N PHE A 171 7.36 -3.00 -5.03
CA PHE A 171 8.61 -2.94 -5.80
C PHE A 171 9.57 -4.10 -5.51
N VAL A 172 9.20 -5.05 -4.64
CA VAL A 172 10.06 -6.19 -4.34
C VAL A 172 10.35 -7.01 -5.59
N ASP A 173 11.58 -7.53 -5.68
CA ASP A 173 12.05 -8.36 -6.79
C ASP A 173 11.82 -7.71 -8.17
N SER A 174 12.07 -6.40 -8.27
CA SER A 174 11.92 -5.62 -9.50
C SER A 174 13.19 -4.86 -9.86
N GLU A 175 13.22 -4.35 -11.09
CA GLU A 175 14.27 -3.45 -11.57
C GLU A 175 13.64 -2.11 -11.94
N VAL A 176 14.33 -1.03 -11.61
CA VAL A 176 13.94 0.34 -11.91
C VAL A 176 15.05 1.00 -12.72
N ASP A 177 14.70 1.53 -13.89
CA ASP A 177 15.63 2.25 -14.78
C ASP A 177 15.54 3.75 -14.47
N ASP A 178 16.63 4.34 -13.99
CA ASP A 178 16.73 5.79 -13.70
C ASP A 178 16.61 6.66 -14.95
N ALA A 179 16.97 6.11 -16.11
CA ALA A 179 17.05 6.85 -17.38
C ALA A 179 15.75 6.76 -18.19
N ARG A 180 14.84 5.82 -17.89
CA ARG A 180 13.67 5.55 -18.73
C ARG A 180 12.38 5.49 -17.93
N PRO A 181 11.40 6.35 -18.27
CA PRO A 181 10.04 6.22 -17.76
C PRO A 181 9.45 4.85 -18.08
N ARG A 182 8.73 4.27 -17.11
CA ARG A 182 7.98 3.03 -17.30
C ARG A 182 6.49 3.33 -17.44
N GLY A 183 5.86 2.87 -18.52
CA GLY A 183 4.41 2.95 -18.66
C GLY A 183 3.68 2.19 -17.57
N VAL A 184 2.68 2.82 -16.95
CA VAL A 184 1.82 2.25 -15.91
C VAL A 184 0.38 2.33 -16.34
N ARG A 185 -0.38 1.24 -16.16
CA ARG A 185 -1.83 1.20 -16.35
C ARG A 185 -2.46 0.47 -15.18
N THR A 186 -3.44 1.10 -14.55
CA THR A 186 -4.12 0.53 -13.37
C THR A 186 -5.55 1.04 -13.27
N MET A 187 -6.26 0.59 -12.24
CA MET A 187 -7.59 1.08 -11.89
C MET A 187 -7.48 2.03 -10.69
N ALA A 188 -8.16 3.17 -10.76
CA ALA A 188 -8.20 4.15 -9.68
C ALA A 188 -9.66 4.48 -9.33
N GLY A 189 -9.92 4.62 -8.03
CA GLY A 189 -11.24 4.97 -7.53
C GLY A 189 -11.23 5.20 -6.02
N PRO A 190 -12.30 5.76 -5.47
CA PRO A 190 -12.48 5.86 -4.03
C PRO A 190 -12.77 4.47 -3.44
N PRO A 191 -12.55 4.26 -2.13
CA PRO A 191 -12.68 2.93 -1.49
C PRO A 191 -14.04 2.25 -1.67
N LEU A 192 -15.12 3.01 -1.85
CA LEU A 192 -16.49 2.51 -2.02
C LEU A 192 -17.15 2.97 -3.33
N GLY A 193 -16.34 3.45 -4.28
CA GLY A 193 -16.84 3.97 -5.55
C GLY A 193 -16.43 3.12 -6.76
N ARG A 194 -16.91 3.55 -7.93
CA ARG A 194 -16.52 2.90 -9.18
C ARG A 194 -15.07 3.25 -9.52
N ALA A 195 -14.25 2.24 -9.73
CA ALA A 195 -12.89 2.43 -10.24
C ALA A 195 -12.92 2.70 -11.75
N VAL A 196 -12.04 3.59 -12.21
CA VAL A 196 -11.83 3.92 -13.62
C VAL A 196 -10.40 3.56 -14.02
N ALA A 197 -10.20 3.21 -15.29
CA ALA A 197 -8.87 2.95 -15.83
C ALA A 197 -8.08 4.26 -15.91
N VAL A 198 -6.84 4.24 -15.38
CA VAL A 198 -5.88 5.34 -15.49
C VAL A 198 -4.58 4.80 -16.05
N GLN A 199 -3.85 5.63 -16.79
CA GLN A 199 -2.57 5.29 -17.37
C GLN A 199 -1.64 6.51 -17.38
N GLY A 200 -0.35 6.25 -17.40
CA GLY A 200 0.70 7.27 -17.41
C GLY A 200 2.07 6.65 -17.26
N GLU A 201 2.97 7.34 -16.59
CA GLU A 201 4.35 6.94 -16.46
C GLU A 201 4.80 6.92 -14.99
N SER A 202 5.71 6.01 -14.70
CA SER A 202 6.48 5.93 -13.46
C SER A 202 7.92 6.35 -13.78
N THR A 203 8.47 7.27 -12.98
CA THR A 203 9.82 7.82 -13.14
C THR A 203 10.58 7.75 -11.82
N VAL A 204 11.92 7.67 -11.89
CA VAL A 204 12.79 7.86 -10.73
C VAL A 204 13.01 9.36 -10.55
N ALA A 205 12.50 9.92 -9.46
CA ALA A 205 12.67 11.32 -9.11
C ALA A 205 13.97 11.61 -8.35
N ALA A 206 14.47 10.62 -7.58
CA ALA A 206 15.74 10.71 -6.86
C ALA A 206 16.26 9.31 -6.52
N HIS A 207 17.59 9.19 -6.47
CA HIS A 207 18.29 8.01 -6.01
C HIS A 207 19.37 8.48 -5.02
N ASP A 208 19.24 8.10 -3.75
CA ASP A 208 20.16 8.45 -2.68
C ASP A 208 20.60 7.20 -1.92
N GLY A 209 21.77 6.67 -2.28
CA GLY A 209 22.29 5.42 -1.74
C GLY A 209 21.33 4.25 -1.96
N ASN A 210 20.81 3.68 -0.86
CA ASN A 210 19.86 2.57 -0.91
C ASN A 210 18.37 3.02 -1.00
N ARG A 211 18.10 4.32 -1.16
CA ARG A 211 16.74 4.87 -1.19
C ARG A 211 16.40 5.42 -2.56
N LEU A 212 15.32 4.91 -3.12
CA LEU A 212 14.74 5.36 -4.38
C LEU A 212 13.48 6.18 -4.10
N THR A 213 13.34 7.31 -4.79
CA THR A 213 12.08 8.05 -4.86
C THR A 213 11.48 7.86 -6.24
N LEU A 214 10.31 7.24 -6.30
CA LEU A 214 9.56 7.02 -7.53
C LEU A 214 8.33 7.95 -7.57
N GLN A 215 7.99 8.41 -8.76
CA GLN A 215 6.78 9.22 -8.98
C GLN A 215 5.98 8.62 -10.13
N GLU A 216 4.65 8.64 -9.97
CA GLU A 216 3.70 8.26 -11.02
C GLU A 216 2.70 9.38 -11.21
N ASP A 217 2.44 9.72 -12.46
CA ASP A 217 1.38 10.62 -12.87
C ASP A 217 0.47 9.87 -13.86
N LEU A 218 -0.75 9.58 -13.43
CA LEU A 218 -1.68 8.73 -14.16
C LEU A 218 -2.99 9.48 -14.41
N GLN A 219 -3.49 9.38 -15.63
CA GLN A 219 -4.71 10.05 -16.05
C GLN A 219 -5.71 9.06 -16.65
N GLY A 220 -6.99 9.33 -16.46
CA GLY A 220 -8.11 8.57 -17.01
C GLY A 220 -9.36 9.43 -17.13
N GLU A 221 -10.47 8.86 -17.55
CA GLU A 221 -11.73 9.57 -17.71
C GLU A 221 -12.20 10.19 -16.38
N GLY A 222 -12.07 11.53 -16.25
CA GLY A 222 -12.46 12.28 -15.06
C GLY A 222 -11.62 11.98 -13.81
N ALA A 223 -10.47 11.28 -13.95
CA ALA A 223 -9.60 10.92 -12.85
C ALA A 223 -8.15 11.28 -13.12
N HIS A 224 -7.47 11.78 -12.09
CA HIS A 224 -6.03 12.00 -12.05
C HIS A 224 -5.45 11.40 -10.77
N VAL A 225 -4.36 10.66 -10.88
CA VAL A 225 -3.66 10.06 -9.75
C VAL A 225 -2.19 10.47 -9.79
N ALA A 226 -1.76 11.18 -8.76
CA ALA A 226 -0.35 11.44 -8.51
C ALA A 226 0.12 10.53 -7.35
N MET A 227 1.23 9.82 -7.54
CA MET A 227 1.82 8.96 -6.52
C MET A 227 3.30 9.27 -6.36
N ARG A 228 3.75 9.19 -5.11
CA ARG A 228 5.16 9.27 -4.73
C ARG A 228 5.49 8.14 -3.78
N TYR A 229 6.54 7.42 -4.07
CA TYR A 229 7.03 6.33 -3.24
C TYR A 229 8.45 6.61 -2.78
N THR A 230 8.77 6.24 -1.55
CA THR A 230 10.14 6.09 -1.07
C THR A 230 10.38 4.61 -0.83
N VAL A 231 11.30 4.02 -1.58
CA VAL A 231 11.57 2.57 -1.58
C VAL A 231 12.99 2.33 -1.09
N SER A 232 13.15 1.36 -0.20
CA SER A 232 14.46 0.86 0.18
C SER A 232 14.92 -0.20 -0.84
N ALA A 233 15.96 0.09 -1.62
CA ALA A 233 16.54 -0.90 -2.54
C ALA A 233 17.12 -2.12 -1.80
N GLN A 234 17.53 -1.93 -0.54
CA GLN A 234 18.10 -3.02 0.28
C GLN A 234 17.03 -3.99 0.78
N THR A 235 15.90 -3.48 1.28
CA THR A 235 14.84 -4.32 1.86
C THR A 235 13.74 -4.67 0.87
N GLY A 236 13.60 -3.89 -0.20
CA GLY A 236 12.51 -3.96 -1.17
C GLY A 236 11.22 -3.30 -0.67
N LEU A 237 11.17 -2.83 0.58
CA LEU A 237 9.95 -2.29 1.17
C LEU A 237 9.74 -0.83 0.77
N VAL A 238 8.45 -0.45 0.66
CA VAL A 238 8.04 0.95 0.52
C VAL A 238 8.00 1.58 1.91
N ASP A 239 9.00 2.43 2.22
CA ASP A 239 9.11 3.14 3.50
C ASP A 239 8.03 4.23 3.63
N ALA A 240 7.71 4.90 2.51
CA ALA A 240 6.65 5.90 2.46
C ALA A 240 5.95 5.90 1.09
N GLN A 241 4.65 6.16 1.12
CA GLN A 241 3.82 6.37 -0.07
C GLN A 241 2.92 7.57 0.16
N GLU A 242 2.83 8.45 -0.83
CA GLU A 242 1.85 9.51 -0.89
C GLU A 242 1.03 9.34 -2.18
N ARG A 243 -0.29 9.38 -2.06
CA ARG A 243 -1.22 9.28 -3.18
C ARG A 243 -2.19 10.45 -3.13
N THR A 244 -2.37 11.12 -4.25
CA THR A 244 -3.45 12.08 -4.46
C THR A 244 -4.32 11.55 -5.59
N LEU A 245 -5.61 11.36 -5.32
CA LEU A 245 -6.63 10.98 -6.30
C LEU A 245 -7.61 12.13 -6.47
N THR A 246 -7.69 12.70 -7.66
CA THR A 246 -8.68 13.71 -8.03
C THR A 246 -9.73 13.06 -8.93
N LEU A 247 -11.01 13.18 -8.56
CA LEU A 247 -12.17 12.70 -9.30
C LEU A 247 -13.15 13.85 -9.47
N GLY A 248 -13.19 14.44 -10.65
CA GLY A 248 -13.94 15.68 -10.87
C GLY A 248 -13.49 16.78 -9.91
N ALA A 249 -14.40 17.27 -9.04
CA ALA A 249 -14.11 18.30 -8.05
C ALA A 249 -13.64 17.75 -6.69
N GLN A 250 -13.57 16.43 -6.51
CA GLN A 250 -13.18 15.81 -5.25
C GLN A 250 -11.70 15.38 -5.28
N THR A 251 -10.99 15.64 -4.18
CA THR A 251 -9.63 15.19 -3.97
C THR A 251 -9.57 14.33 -2.72
N LEU A 252 -8.94 13.17 -2.84
CA LEU A 252 -8.61 12.28 -1.74
C LEU A 252 -7.09 12.17 -1.68
N THR A 253 -6.53 12.25 -0.47
CA THR A 253 -5.12 11.99 -0.26
C THR A 253 -4.94 10.80 0.68
N GLU A 254 -3.89 10.03 0.42
CA GLU A 254 -3.51 8.91 1.27
C GLU A 254 -2.00 8.97 1.49
N LYS A 255 -1.61 8.81 2.75
CA LYS A 255 -0.20 8.66 3.14
C LYS A 255 -0.03 7.33 3.85
N ARG A 256 1.02 6.61 3.48
CA ARG A 256 1.45 5.39 4.16
C ARG A 256 2.89 5.56 4.60
N SER A 257 3.22 5.10 5.79
CA SER A 257 4.58 5.13 6.31
C SER A 257 4.91 3.87 7.08
N LEU A 258 6.15 3.40 6.91
CA LEU A 258 6.72 2.29 7.64
C LEU A 258 7.87 2.81 8.50
N THR A 259 7.84 2.55 9.79
CA THR A 259 8.89 2.97 10.74
C THR A 259 9.12 1.87 11.76
N VAL A 260 10.29 1.85 12.40
CA VAL A 260 10.52 0.96 13.54
C VAL A 260 9.55 1.38 14.67
N SER A 261 8.86 0.39 15.25
CA SER A 261 7.94 0.67 16.35
C SER A 261 8.72 1.01 17.62
N SER A 262 8.58 2.23 18.11
CA SER A 262 9.02 2.55 19.46
C SER A 262 8.16 1.79 20.47
N LYS A 263 8.81 1.06 21.38
CA LYS A 263 8.15 0.33 22.49
C LYS A 263 7.44 1.27 23.44
#